data_f861dcdb7521555618edc204e03b1cf1
#
_entry.id   f861dcdb7521555618edc204e03b1cf1
#
_cell.length_a   1.000
_cell.length_b   1.000
_cell.length_c   1.000
_cell.angle_alpha   90.00
_cell.angle_beta   90.00
_cell.angle_gamma   90.00
#
_symmetry.space_group_name_H-M   'P 1'
#
loop_
_entity.id
_entity.type
_entity.pdbx_description
1 polymer ?
#
loop_
_entity_poly.entity_id
_entity_poly.type
_entity_poly.pdbx_seq_one_letter_code
_entity_poly.pdbx_strand_id
1 'polypeptide(L)'
;MHRRCAGPIGIGQKVIVRETLPNGVKLIAQEMTGFRSVSMAVWIQAGSVYEIGAESGISHFIEHMVFKGTESRSASDIAAEMDAVGGSINAYTAKECTCFYAKVLGENIDLAADMLSDIACRPSLDPADIEREKGVVCEEILMLEDDPEDLAHETLSTVIYGDSPLARPILGTQDTVRAFTRDDILSYMDKRYIPQNMVVSCAGNFKMEELRAAVNKRFDRRGRGDSYVPQKNQLIKEKCFRAVEKDIEQVHICLGFPGFPGDTEEQFALLVLNNALGGSMSSRLFQKIREEHGMAYSVYSYPTSYSDTGYFTLYAGTGEKQAAKVVELMLREIDSVKKDGITKEEFARSKQQLKGNYLLGLESTASRSSSLGRGELRGRIYTDEELIRRIEGVTMESVQDIIPRVLDTERMAGAFVGRVNKRETEVKRIFETA
;
A
#
# COMPACT_ATOMS: atom_id res chain seq x y z
N MET A 1 41.96 -0.49 41.65
CA MET A 1 40.64 -0.87 41.14
C MET A 1 40.24 0.10 40.03
N HIS A 2 40.57 -0.23 38.77
CA HIS A 2 40.21 0.58 37.61
C HIS A 2 38.90 0.05 37.00
N ARG A 3 37.84 0.88 37.07
CA ARG A 3 36.62 0.65 36.32
C ARG A 3 36.92 0.96 34.85
N ARG A 4 36.86 -0.08 33.99
CA ARG A 4 36.84 0.11 32.55
C ARG A 4 35.46 0.68 32.16
N CYS A 5 35.44 1.90 31.64
CA CYS A 5 34.31 2.46 30.96
C CYS A 5 34.07 1.62 29.69
N ALA A 6 32.90 1.07 29.56
CA ALA A 6 32.46 0.48 28.30
C ALA A 6 32.43 1.55 27.23
N GLY A 7 33.21 1.38 26.17
CA GLY A 7 33.17 2.26 25.00
C GLY A 7 31.82 2.14 24.26
N PRO A 8 31.50 3.10 23.38
CA PRO A 8 30.24 3.09 22.64
C PRO A 8 30.14 1.80 21.82
N ILE A 9 29.00 1.13 21.93
CA ILE A 9 28.62 0.01 21.07
C ILE A 9 28.49 0.57 19.67
N GLY A 10 29.51 0.35 18.84
CA GLY A 10 29.47 0.68 17.42
C GLY A 10 28.36 -0.16 16.78
N ILE A 11 27.31 0.47 16.31
CA ILE A 11 26.31 -0.15 15.44
C ILE A 11 27.04 -0.42 14.12
N GLY A 12 27.48 -1.69 13.93
CA GLY A 12 28.11 -2.11 12.68
C GLY A 12 27.18 -1.77 11.51
N GLN A 13 27.77 -1.34 10.39
CA GLN A 13 27.00 -1.09 9.16
C GLN A 13 26.12 -2.31 8.87
N LYS A 14 24.81 -2.09 8.90
CA LYS A 14 23.82 -3.12 8.63
C LYS A 14 23.83 -3.41 7.12
N VAL A 15 24.53 -4.46 6.71
CA VAL A 15 24.67 -4.83 5.29
C VAL A 15 23.35 -5.36 4.77
N ILE A 16 22.82 -4.72 3.72
CA ILE A 16 21.72 -5.27 2.94
C ILE A 16 22.32 -6.20 1.89
N VAL A 17 21.93 -7.47 1.95
CA VAL A 17 22.31 -8.48 0.93
C VAL A 17 21.23 -8.48 -0.14
N ARG A 18 21.64 -8.38 -1.39
CA ARG A 18 20.78 -8.41 -2.58
C ARG A 18 21.37 -9.37 -3.60
N GLU A 19 20.61 -10.39 -3.98
CA GLU A 19 21.07 -11.40 -4.94
C GLU A 19 19.89 -12.04 -5.70
N THR A 20 20.17 -12.56 -6.88
CA THR A 20 19.24 -13.46 -7.58
C THR A 20 19.76 -14.88 -7.39
N LEU A 21 18.93 -15.73 -6.82
CA LEU A 21 19.26 -17.11 -6.53
C LEU A 21 19.25 -17.99 -7.80
N PRO A 22 19.90 -19.17 -7.79
CA PRO A 22 19.91 -20.08 -8.95
C PRO A 22 18.52 -20.49 -9.46
N ASN A 23 17.52 -20.55 -8.56
CA ASN A 23 16.12 -20.80 -8.92
C ASN A 23 15.42 -19.61 -9.60
N GLY A 24 16.04 -18.43 -9.67
CA GLY A 24 15.50 -17.21 -10.28
C GLY A 24 14.82 -16.24 -9.32
N VAL A 25 14.63 -16.62 -8.05
CA VAL A 25 14.05 -15.74 -7.01
C VAL A 25 15.02 -14.63 -6.66
N LYS A 26 14.54 -13.42 -6.54
CA LYS A 26 15.30 -12.29 -5.98
C LYS A 26 15.23 -12.35 -4.46
N LEU A 27 16.38 -12.43 -3.81
CA LEU A 27 16.51 -12.40 -2.36
C LEU A 27 17.08 -11.07 -1.91
N ILE A 28 16.36 -10.39 -1.00
CA ILE A 28 16.86 -9.20 -0.32
C ILE A 28 16.73 -9.37 1.18
N ALA A 29 17.82 -9.20 1.92
CA ALA A 29 17.80 -9.49 3.33
C ALA A 29 18.72 -8.58 4.14
N GLN A 30 18.37 -8.37 5.41
CA GLN A 30 19.18 -7.65 6.37
C GLN A 30 19.18 -8.35 7.72
N GLU A 31 20.35 -8.83 8.14
CA GLU A 31 20.52 -9.38 9.49
C GLU A 31 20.43 -8.26 10.55
N MET A 32 19.64 -8.51 11.58
CA MET A 32 19.41 -7.57 12.68
C MET A 32 19.59 -8.32 14.01
N THR A 33 20.84 -8.52 14.42
CA THR A 33 21.22 -9.35 15.57
C THR A 33 20.72 -8.83 16.94
N GLY A 34 20.27 -7.58 17.00
CA GLY A 34 19.65 -6.99 18.21
C GLY A 34 18.20 -7.41 18.45
N PHE A 35 17.58 -8.13 17.50
CA PHE A 35 16.20 -8.61 17.59
C PHE A 35 16.18 -10.12 17.89
N ARG A 36 15.08 -10.60 18.48
CA ARG A 36 14.83 -12.05 18.63
C ARG A 36 13.98 -12.59 17.48
N SER A 37 13.18 -11.74 16.86
CA SER A 37 12.27 -12.11 15.78
C SER A 37 12.93 -11.96 14.41
N VAL A 38 12.39 -12.68 13.45
CA VAL A 38 12.61 -12.52 12.02
C VAL A 38 11.26 -12.33 11.33
N SER A 39 11.23 -11.40 10.38
CA SER A 39 10.10 -11.21 9.46
C SER A 39 10.56 -11.53 8.06
N MET A 40 9.81 -12.40 7.39
CA MET A 40 10.06 -12.84 6.02
C MET A 40 8.79 -12.56 5.19
N ALA A 41 8.96 -12.08 3.96
CA ALA A 41 7.85 -11.87 3.06
C ALA A 41 8.20 -12.31 1.64
N VAL A 42 7.19 -12.83 0.94
CA VAL A 42 7.22 -13.21 -0.47
C VAL A 42 6.34 -12.24 -1.23
N TRP A 43 6.92 -11.52 -2.14
CA TRP A 43 6.27 -10.53 -2.99
C TRP A 43 6.15 -11.10 -4.38
N ILE A 44 4.95 -11.13 -4.89
CA ILE A 44 4.65 -11.57 -6.25
C ILE A 44 4.29 -10.33 -7.07
N GLN A 45 4.87 -10.18 -8.26
CA GLN A 45 4.46 -9.14 -9.21
C GLN A 45 3.12 -9.55 -9.86
N ALA A 46 2.07 -9.53 -9.04
CA ALA A 46 0.69 -9.89 -9.34
C ALA A 46 -0.23 -9.01 -8.50
N GLY A 47 -1.24 -8.42 -9.10
CA GLY A 47 -2.20 -7.51 -8.47
C GLY A 47 -3.14 -6.97 -9.53
N SER A 48 -4.11 -6.13 -9.16
CA SER A 48 -5.19 -5.76 -10.08
C SER A 48 -4.75 -5.07 -11.38
N VAL A 49 -3.57 -4.45 -11.42
CA VAL A 49 -3.02 -3.86 -12.67
C VAL A 49 -2.59 -4.91 -13.69
N TYR A 50 -2.29 -6.13 -13.25
CA TYR A 50 -1.88 -7.24 -14.11
C TYR A 50 -3.03 -8.11 -14.59
N GLU A 51 -4.23 -7.84 -14.12
CA GLU A 51 -5.45 -8.56 -14.48
C GLU A 51 -6.05 -8.01 -15.78
N ILE A 52 -6.69 -8.86 -16.56
CA ILE A 52 -7.38 -8.47 -17.79
C ILE A 52 -8.83 -8.91 -17.73
N GLY A 53 -9.76 -8.02 -18.06
CA GLY A 53 -11.17 -8.34 -18.26
C GLY A 53 -11.74 -9.31 -17.22
N ALA A 54 -11.91 -10.56 -17.62
CA ALA A 54 -12.48 -11.63 -16.79
C ALA A 54 -11.58 -12.05 -15.59
N GLU A 55 -10.31 -11.64 -15.55
CA GLU A 55 -9.41 -11.92 -14.43
C GLU A 55 -9.56 -10.91 -13.26
N SER A 56 -10.46 -9.90 -13.37
CA SER A 56 -10.61 -8.87 -12.32
C SER A 56 -10.95 -9.48 -10.97
N GLY A 57 -10.07 -9.26 -9.97
CA GLY A 57 -10.16 -9.82 -8.62
C GLY A 57 -9.45 -11.16 -8.42
N ILE A 58 -8.84 -11.75 -9.46
CA ILE A 58 -8.23 -13.08 -9.36
C ILE A 58 -7.00 -13.10 -8.42
N SER A 59 -6.23 -12.01 -8.37
CA SER A 59 -5.08 -11.92 -7.44
C SER A 59 -5.52 -12.00 -6.00
N HIS A 60 -6.58 -11.29 -5.63
CA HIS A 60 -7.18 -11.31 -4.32
C HIS A 60 -7.83 -12.67 -4.02
N PHE A 61 -8.54 -13.24 -4.99
CA PHE A 61 -9.11 -14.57 -4.83
C PHE A 61 -8.04 -15.65 -4.57
N ILE A 62 -6.88 -15.58 -5.24
CA ILE A 62 -5.74 -16.46 -4.98
C ILE A 62 -5.21 -16.28 -3.57
N GLU A 63 -5.13 -15.03 -3.07
CA GLU A 63 -4.74 -14.76 -1.69
C GLU A 63 -5.60 -15.54 -0.69
N HIS A 64 -6.92 -15.56 -0.86
CA HIS A 64 -7.83 -16.37 -0.05
C HIS A 64 -7.55 -17.87 -0.19
N MET A 65 -7.41 -18.32 -1.43
CA MET A 65 -7.28 -19.75 -1.74
C MET A 65 -6.01 -20.39 -1.20
N VAL A 66 -4.88 -19.67 -1.12
CA VAL A 66 -3.62 -20.25 -0.66
C VAL A 66 -3.64 -20.63 0.82
N PHE A 67 -4.55 -20.06 1.63
CA PHE A 67 -4.76 -20.42 3.03
C PHE A 67 -5.77 -21.55 3.24
N LYS A 68 -6.44 -22.04 2.19
CA LYS A 68 -7.38 -23.18 2.29
C LYS A 68 -6.71 -24.53 2.27
N GLY A 69 -5.41 -24.56 2.04
CA GLY A 69 -4.56 -25.73 2.09
C GLY A 69 -3.55 -25.75 0.95
N THR A 70 -2.56 -26.60 1.13
CA THR A 70 -1.49 -26.87 0.18
C THR A 70 -1.44 -28.36 -0.15
N GLU A 71 -0.50 -28.79 -0.99
CA GLU A 71 -0.26 -30.22 -1.24
C GLU A 71 0.16 -30.98 0.02
N SER A 72 0.74 -30.29 1.02
CA SER A 72 1.31 -30.90 2.23
C SER A 72 0.58 -30.54 3.52
N ARG A 73 -0.29 -29.51 3.53
CA ARG A 73 -0.94 -28.99 4.72
C ARG A 73 -2.42 -28.68 4.46
N SER A 74 -3.27 -29.04 5.41
CA SER A 74 -4.63 -28.49 5.46
C SER A 74 -4.62 -27.03 5.97
N ALA A 75 -5.73 -26.34 5.84
CA ALA A 75 -5.90 -24.98 6.42
C ALA A 75 -5.68 -24.97 7.95
N SER A 76 -6.11 -26.02 8.63
CA SER A 76 -5.87 -26.16 10.09
C SER A 76 -4.42 -26.40 10.43
N ASP A 77 -3.67 -27.14 9.60
CA ASP A 77 -2.25 -27.39 9.83
C ASP A 77 -1.44 -26.10 9.65
N ILE A 78 -1.76 -25.28 8.63
CA ILE A 78 -1.15 -23.96 8.41
C ILE A 78 -1.28 -23.09 9.68
N ALA A 79 -2.47 -23.03 10.25
CA ALA A 79 -2.71 -22.26 11.47
C ALA A 79 -1.99 -22.88 12.67
N ALA A 80 -2.15 -24.19 12.90
CA ALA A 80 -1.61 -24.88 14.08
C ALA A 80 -0.08 -24.87 14.13
N GLU A 81 0.61 -25.07 13.00
CA GLU A 81 2.08 -25.03 12.95
C GLU A 81 2.62 -23.62 13.26
N MET A 82 1.95 -22.57 12.80
CA MET A 82 2.35 -21.19 13.11
C MET A 82 2.06 -20.83 14.56
N ASP A 83 0.91 -21.22 15.09
CA ASP A 83 0.55 -21.01 16.49
C ASP A 83 1.49 -21.74 17.45
N ALA A 84 1.92 -22.96 17.10
CA ALA A 84 2.82 -23.77 17.91
C ALA A 84 4.18 -23.10 18.19
N VAL A 85 4.63 -22.21 17.30
CA VAL A 85 5.86 -21.43 17.47
C VAL A 85 5.63 -19.99 17.91
N GLY A 86 4.37 -19.60 18.21
CA GLY A 86 4.01 -18.24 18.54
C GLY A 86 4.28 -17.27 17.38
N GLY A 87 4.21 -17.78 16.15
CA GLY A 87 4.39 -17.00 14.93
C GLY A 87 3.10 -16.39 14.41
N SER A 88 3.20 -15.61 13.36
CA SER A 88 2.07 -15.11 12.60
C SER A 88 2.34 -15.22 11.11
N ILE A 89 1.31 -15.57 10.34
CA ILE A 89 1.34 -15.57 8.88
C ILE A 89 0.09 -14.84 8.37
N ASN A 90 0.26 -14.05 7.32
CA ASN A 90 -0.85 -13.32 6.70
C ASN A 90 -0.46 -12.92 5.27
N ALA A 91 -1.39 -12.31 4.55
CA ALA A 91 -1.18 -11.79 3.20
C ALA A 91 -1.95 -10.50 2.96
N TYR A 92 -1.67 -9.85 1.86
CA TYR A 92 -2.50 -8.81 1.28
C TYR A 92 -2.26 -8.68 -0.22
N THR A 93 -3.28 -8.28 -0.93
CA THR A 93 -3.23 -7.93 -2.34
C THR A 93 -3.32 -6.41 -2.50
N ALA A 94 -2.42 -5.88 -3.32
CA ALA A 94 -2.41 -4.47 -3.71
C ALA A 94 -2.59 -4.34 -5.23
N LYS A 95 -2.67 -3.10 -5.71
CA LYS A 95 -2.79 -2.86 -7.17
C LYS A 95 -1.61 -3.47 -7.96
N GLU A 96 -0.37 -3.38 -7.46
CA GLU A 96 0.86 -3.79 -8.18
C GLU A 96 1.48 -5.10 -7.68
N CYS A 97 1.06 -5.65 -6.54
CA CYS A 97 1.65 -6.87 -5.98
C CYS A 97 0.71 -7.60 -5.03
N THR A 98 0.97 -8.91 -4.86
CA THR A 98 0.46 -9.70 -3.73
C THR A 98 1.64 -10.05 -2.82
N CYS A 99 1.45 -9.94 -1.52
CA CYS A 99 2.47 -10.16 -0.50
C CYS A 99 2.00 -11.17 0.53
N PHE A 100 2.74 -12.27 0.69
CA PHE A 100 2.59 -13.24 1.77
C PHE A 100 3.70 -13.01 2.77
N TYR A 101 3.40 -12.92 4.06
CA TYR A 101 4.42 -12.61 5.06
C TYR A 101 4.22 -13.38 6.35
N ALA A 102 5.34 -13.67 7.01
CA ALA A 102 5.36 -14.34 8.30
C ALA A 102 6.32 -13.63 9.26
N LYS A 103 6.01 -13.69 10.55
CA LYS A 103 6.89 -13.25 11.63
C LYS A 103 7.01 -14.35 12.68
N VAL A 104 8.23 -14.75 12.97
CA VAL A 104 8.55 -15.83 13.92
C VAL A 104 9.78 -15.46 14.77
N LEU A 105 10.14 -16.29 15.75
CA LEU A 105 11.47 -16.23 16.36
C LEU A 105 12.55 -16.66 15.36
N GLY A 106 13.77 -16.14 15.50
CA GLY A 106 14.86 -16.41 14.56
C GLY A 106 15.18 -17.90 14.37
N GLU A 107 15.03 -18.72 15.41
CA GLU A 107 15.20 -20.17 15.36
C GLU A 107 14.18 -20.90 14.47
N ASN A 108 13.04 -20.25 14.16
CA ASN A 108 11.96 -20.81 13.34
C ASN A 108 11.94 -20.26 11.91
N ILE A 109 13.04 -19.66 11.43
CA ILE A 109 13.11 -19.10 10.07
C ILE A 109 12.88 -20.17 8.98
N ASP A 110 13.32 -21.38 9.22
CA ASP A 110 13.15 -22.50 8.29
C ASP A 110 11.67 -22.88 8.13
N LEU A 111 10.90 -22.86 9.23
CA LEU A 111 9.44 -23.04 9.20
C LEU A 111 8.75 -21.89 8.43
N ALA A 112 9.16 -20.65 8.66
CA ALA A 112 8.60 -19.50 7.94
C ALA A 112 8.86 -19.60 6.42
N ALA A 113 10.08 -20.00 6.03
CA ALA A 113 10.43 -20.20 4.63
C ALA A 113 9.64 -21.35 4.00
N ASP A 114 9.49 -22.46 4.73
CA ASP A 114 8.73 -23.63 4.30
C ASP A 114 7.26 -23.29 4.09
N MET A 115 6.64 -22.68 5.09
CA MET A 115 5.23 -22.27 5.06
C MET A 115 4.95 -21.28 3.93
N LEU A 116 5.74 -20.20 3.83
CA LEU A 116 5.55 -19.18 2.79
C LEU A 116 5.75 -19.75 1.37
N SER A 117 6.71 -20.65 1.20
CA SER A 117 6.91 -21.31 -0.09
C SER A 117 5.77 -22.28 -0.44
N ASP A 118 5.25 -22.98 0.56
CA ASP A 118 4.18 -23.96 0.37
C ASP A 118 2.89 -23.27 -0.09
N ILE A 119 2.45 -22.21 0.62
CA ILE A 119 1.26 -21.44 0.23
C ILE A 119 1.44 -20.71 -1.11
N ALA A 120 2.61 -20.14 -1.39
CA ALA A 120 2.84 -19.38 -2.62
C ALA A 120 3.03 -20.27 -3.85
N CYS A 121 3.59 -21.48 -3.69
CA CYS A 121 4.00 -22.32 -4.81
C CYS A 121 3.12 -23.56 -5.02
N ARG A 122 2.49 -24.08 -3.98
CA ARG A 122 1.82 -25.40 -3.98
C ARG A 122 0.43 -25.37 -3.31
N PRO A 123 -0.43 -24.37 -3.57
CA PRO A 123 -1.80 -24.40 -3.02
C PRO A 123 -2.59 -25.56 -3.61
N SER A 124 -3.46 -26.17 -2.81
CA SER A 124 -4.28 -27.32 -3.23
C SER A 124 -5.33 -26.96 -4.27
N LEU A 125 -5.92 -25.76 -4.13
CA LEU A 125 -6.99 -25.23 -5.00
C LEU A 125 -8.14 -26.24 -5.16
N ASP A 126 -8.62 -26.79 -4.04
CA ASP A 126 -9.71 -27.74 -4.04
C ASP A 126 -11.00 -27.10 -4.62
N PRO A 127 -11.70 -27.77 -5.54
CA PRO A 127 -12.91 -27.22 -6.17
C PRO A 127 -14.02 -26.87 -5.15
N ALA A 128 -14.17 -27.64 -4.09
CA ALA A 128 -15.18 -27.34 -3.06
C ALA A 128 -14.83 -26.11 -2.23
N ASP A 129 -13.53 -25.87 -1.97
CA ASP A 129 -13.05 -24.67 -1.32
C ASP A 129 -13.18 -23.45 -2.23
N ILE A 130 -12.90 -23.59 -3.53
CA ILE A 130 -13.14 -22.52 -4.52
C ILE A 130 -14.59 -22.08 -4.49
N GLU A 131 -15.56 -23.00 -4.59
CA GLU A 131 -16.98 -22.64 -4.57
C GLU A 131 -17.42 -22.00 -3.25
N ARG A 132 -16.87 -22.43 -2.11
CA ARG A 132 -17.15 -21.83 -0.82
C ARG A 132 -16.57 -20.42 -0.73
N GLU A 133 -15.35 -20.23 -1.19
CA GLU A 133 -14.63 -18.97 -1.07
C GLU A 133 -15.16 -17.88 -2.00
N LYS A 134 -15.77 -18.25 -3.14
CA LYS A 134 -16.53 -17.29 -3.96
C LYS A 134 -17.60 -16.56 -3.14
N GLY A 135 -18.30 -17.30 -2.28
CA GLY A 135 -19.29 -16.71 -1.36
C GLY A 135 -18.64 -15.72 -0.40
N VAL A 136 -17.53 -16.11 0.22
CA VAL A 136 -16.80 -15.25 1.19
C VAL A 136 -16.33 -13.96 0.53
N VAL A 137 -15.68 -14.04 -0.64
CA VAL A 137 -15.18 -12.84 -1.36
C VAL A 137 -16.33 -11.98 -1.86
N CYS A 138 -17.46 -12.57 -2.29
CA CYS A 138 -18.65 -11.78 -2.63
C CYS A 138 -19.23 -11.01 -1.43
N GLU A 139 -19.22 -11.59 -0.23
CA GLU A 139 -19.61 -10.88 1.00
C GLU A 139 -18.61 -9.76 1.33
N GLU A 140 -17.31 -9.97 1.12
CA GLU A 140 -16.29 -8.94 1.33
C GLU A 140 -16.48 -7.75 0.37
N ILE A 141 -16.84 -8.00 -0.89
CA ILE A 141 -17.22 -6.94 -1.83
C ILE A 141 -18.39 -6.12 -1.29
N LEU A 142 -19.43 -6.79 -0.76
CA LEU A 142 -20.57 -6.11 -0.16
C LEU A 142 -20.18 -5.32 1.10
N MET A 143 -19.29 -5.87 1.94
CA MET A 143 -18.78 -5.16 3.12
C MET A 143 -18.03 -3.88 2.72
N LEU A 144 -17.20 -3.91 1.67
CA LEU A 144 -16.53 -2.73 1.15
C LEU A 144 -17.54 -1.71 0.61
N GLU A 145 -18.57 -2.17 -0.11
CA GLU A 145 -19.65 -1.29 -0.56
C GLU A 145 -20.43 -0.66 0.59
N ASP A 146 -20.51 -1.34 1.74
CA ASP A 146 -21.19 -0.87 2.95
C ASP A 146 -20.31 -0.01 3.85
N ASP A 147 -18.98 -0.03 3.68
CA ASP A 147 -18.07 0.93 4.31
C ASP A 147 -17.95 2.21 3.48
N PRO A 148 -18.53 3.33 3.92
CA PRO A 148 -18.60 4.52 3.08
C PRO A 148 -17.26 5.25 2.95
N GLU A 149 -16.32 5.08 3.87
CA GLU A 149 -14.97 5.62 3.77
C GLU A 149 -14.18 4.88 2.68
N ASP A 150 -14.14 3.54 2.76
CA ASP A 150 -13.47 2.71 1.77
C ASP A 150 -14.09 2.87 0.38
N LEU A 151 -15.42 2.93 0.30
CA LEU A 151 -16.14 3.18 -0.95
C LEU A 151 -15.78 4.54 -1.56
N ALA A 152 -15.59 5.59 -0.74
CA ALA A 152 -15.19 6.90 -1.22
C ALA A 152 -13.77 6.88 -1.81
N HIS A 153 -12.84 6.17 -1.16
CA HIS A 153 -11.48 6.00 -1.65
C HIS A 153 -11.40 5.16 -2.93
N GLU A 154 -12.14 4.06 -3.02
CA GLU A 154 -12.20 3.23 -4.22
C GLU A 154 -12.87 3.99 -5.38
N THR A 155 -13.96 4.74 -5.11
CA THR A 155 -14.61 5.61 -6.08
C THR A 155 -13.64 6.67 -6.60
N LEU A 156 -12.84 7.30 -5.72
CA LEU A 156 -11.84 8.28 -6.12
C LEU A 156 -10.78 7.65 -7.05
N SER A 157 -10.28 6.48 -6.70
CA SER A 157 -9.29 5.75 -7.53
C SER A 157 -9.85 5.47 -8.93
N THR A 158 -11.11 5.01 -9.02
CA THR A 158 -11.81 4.77 -10.28
C THR A 158 -11.96 6.04 -11.10
N VAL A 159 -12.32 7.17 -10.47
CA VAL A 159 -12.47 8.47 -11.15
C VAL A 159 -11.14 8.99 -11.68
N ILE A 160 -10.08 8.90 -10.86
CA ILE A 160 -8.75 9.41 -11.22
C ILE A 160 -8.14 8.64 -12.39
N TYR A 161 -8.32 7.32 -12.44
CA TYR A 161 -7.65 6.47 -13.42
C TYR A 161 -8.54 6.07 -14.60
N GLY A 162 -9.87 6.26 -14.52
CA GLY A 162 -10.80 5.98 -15.61
C GLY A 162 -10.67 4.56 -16.15
N ASP A 163 -10.26 4.41 -17.40
CA ASP A 163 -10.08 3.11 -18.07
C ASP A 163 -8.68 2.49 -17.85
N SER A 164 -7.81 3.16 -17.10
CA SER A 164 -6.46 2.66 -16.84
C SER A 164 -6.47 1.44 -15.89
N PRO A 165 -5.45 0.58 -15.93
CA PRO A 165 -5.38 -0.61 -15.07
C PRO A 165 -5.54 -0.33 -13.57
N LEU A 166 -5.06 0.81 -13.08
CA LEU A 166 -5.18 1.21 -11.67
C LEU A 166 -6.62 1.54 -11.22
N ALA A 167 -7.56 1.76 -12.16
CA ALA A 167 -8.97 1.96 -11.83
C ALA A 167 -9.67 0.65 -11.39
N ARG A 168 -9.11 -0.52 -11.74
CA ARG A 168 -9.73 -1.82 -11.43
C ARG A 168 -9.77 -2.05 -9.93
N PRO A 169 -10.91 -2.50 -9.36
CA PRO A 169 -11.01 -2.85 -7.96
C PRO A 169 -10.09 -4.05 -7.65
N ILE A 170 -9.50 -4.07 -6.45
CA ILE A 170 -8.65 -5.19 -6.02
C ILE A 170 -9.48 -6.47 -5.83
N LEU A 171 -10.67 -6.34 -5.27
CA LEU A 171 -11.57 -7.45 -5.00
C LEU A 171 -12.26 -7.99 -6.27
N GLY A 172 -12.16 -7.25 -7.39
CA GLY A 172 -12.95 -7.55 -8.59
C GLY A 172 -14.43 -7.16 -8.45
N THR A 173 -15.30 -7.88 -9.13
CA THR A 173 -16.75 -7.75 -9.03
C THR A 173 -17.37 -9.10 -8.66
N GLN A 174 -18.59 -9.09 -8.10
CA GLN A 174 -19.29 -10.34 -7.82
C GLN A 174 -19.41 -11.24 -9.05
N ASP A 175 -19.64 -10.65 -10.23
CA ASP A 175 -19.75 -11.40 -11.49
C ASP A 175 -18.44 -12.09 -11.87
N THR A 176 -17.31 -11.38 -11.79
CA THR A 176 -16.00 -11.97 -12.10
C THR A 176 -15.60 -13.03 -11.10
N VAL A 177 -15.81 -12.78 -9.79
CA VAL A 177 -15.49 -13.74 -8.72
C VAL A 177 -16.32 -15.02 -8.86
N ARG A 178 -17.62 -14.91 -9.13
CA ARG A 178 -18.50 -16.09 -9.33
C ARG A 178 -18.13 -16.92 -10.55
N ALA A 179 -17.53 -16.29 -11.56
CA ALA A 179 -17.13 -16.96 -12.80
C ALA A 179 -15.80 -17.71 -12.71
N PHE A 180 -14.94 -17.45 -11.72
CA PHE A 180 -13.62 -18.09 -11.63
C PHE A 180 -13.73 -19.61 -11.57
N THR A 181 -12.91 -20.26 -12.39
CA THR A 181 -12.71 -21.71 -12.36
C THR A 181 -11.32 -22.03 -11.80
N ARG A 182 -11.12 -23.28 -11.40
CA ARG A 182 -9.79 -23.76 -11.02
C ARG A 182 -8.74 -23.55 -12.10
N ASP A 183 -9.14 -23.73 -13.36
CA ASP A 183 -8.24 -23.59 -14.50
C ASP A 183 -7.84 -22.12 -14.74
N ASP A 184 -8.74 -21.17 -14.49
CA ASP A 184 -8.41 -19.72 -14.54
C ASP A 184 -7.36 -19.37 -13.49
N ILE A 185 -7.56 -19.85 -12.25
CA ILE A 185 -6.63 -19.65 -11.15
C ILE A 185 -5.26 -20.22 -11.47
N LEU A 186 -5.21 -21.48 -11.89
CA LEU A 186 -3.97 -22.15 -12.28
C LEU A 186 -3.28 -21.43 -13.44
N SER A 187 -4.05 -21.02 -14.46
CA SER A 187 -3.53 -20.28 -15.62
C SER A 187 -2.90 -18.95 -15.21
N TYR A 188 -3.55 -18.20 -14.29
CA TYR A 188 -3.01 -16.96 -13.77
C TYR A 188 -1.75 -17.19 -12.94
N MET A 189 -1.75 -18.21 -12.05
CA MET A 189 -0.57 -18.55 -11.27
C MET A 189 0.60 -19.01 -12.16
N ASP A 190 0.35 -19.74 -13.24
CA ASP A 190 1.39 -20.16 -14.19
C ASP A 190 2.03 -18.99 -14.94
N LYS A 191 1.30 -17.89 -15.10
CA LYS A 191 1.84 -16.66 -15.69
C LYS A 191 2.62 -15.84 -14.67
N ARG A 192 2.12 -15.70 -13.43
CA ARG A 192 2.58 -14.71 -12.46
C ARG A 192 3.40 -15.26 -11.29
N TYR A 193 3.04 -16.45 -10.77
CA TYR A 193 3.66 -17.03 -9.59
C TYR A 193 4.90 -17.85 -9.96
N ILE A 194 5.83 -17.23 -10.65
CA ILE A 194 7.09 -17.83 -11.10
C ILE A 194 8.26 -17.17 -10.37
N PRO A 195 9.39 -17.88 -10.17
CA PRO A 195 10.54 -17.35 -9.42
C PRO A 195 11.04 -15.98 -9.89
N GLN A 196 11.00 -15.72 -11.20
CA GLN A 196 11.47 -14.46 -11.80
C GLN A 196 10.62 -13.25 -11.40
N ASN A 197 9.35 -13.48 -11.03
CA ASN A 197 8.41 -12.48 -10.55
C ASN A 197 8.37 -12.42 -9.01
N MET A 198 9.16 -13.26 -8.32
CA MET A 198 9.17 -13.35 -6.86
C MET A 198 10.35 -12.58 -6.27
N VAL A 199 10.06 -11.82 -5.23
CA VAL A 199 11.04 -11.24 -4.33
C VAL A 199 10.82 -11.83 -2.94
N VAL A 200 11.83 -12.43 -2.37
CA VAL A 200 11.83 -12.83 -0.95
C VAL A 200 12.58 -11.77 -0.18
N SER A 201 11.91 -11.11 0.75
CA SER A 201 12.53 -10.15 1.67
C SER A 201 12.59 -10.72 3.08
N CYS A 202 13.69 -10.47 3.79
CA CYS A 202 13.88 -10.93 5.14
C CYS A 202 14.62 -9.89 5.99
N ALA A 203 14.14 -9.66 7.21
CA ALA A 203 14.82 -8.81 8.18
C ALA A 203 14.66 -9.35 9.60
N GLY A 204 15.72 -9.32 10.38
CA GLY A 204 15.71 -9.80 11.75
C GLY A 204 16.91 -10.67 12.13
N ASN A 205 16.71 -11.56 13.08
CA ASN A 205 17.76 -12.43 13.60
C ASN A 205 17.76 -13.79 12.87
N PHE A 206 18.66 -13.94 11.91
CA PHE A 206 18.85 -15.16 11.13
C PHE A 206 20.30 -15.26 10.64
N LYS A 207 20.67 -16.40 10.07
CA LYS A 207 21.94 -16.56 9.35
C LYS A 207 21.69 -16.58 7.84
N MET A 208 22.44 -15.77 7.11
CA MET A 208 22.26 -15.61 5.66
C MET A 208 22.39 -16.93 4.90
N GLU A 209 23.32 -17.78 5.28
CA GLU A 209 23.52 -19.09 4.63
C GLU A 209 22.28 -19.98 4.77
N GLU A 210 21.66 -20.02 5.97
CA GLU A 210 20.45 -20.78 6.24
C GLU A 210 19.28 -20.26 5.42
N LEU A 211 19.08 -18.93 5.39
CA LEU A 211 18.04 -18.28 4.59
C LEU A 211 18.21 -18.58 3.10
N ARG A 212 19.43 -18.40 2.57
CA ARG A 212 19.73 -18.64 1.16
C ARG A 212 19.44 -20.09 0.75
N ALA A 213 19.88 -21.06 1.57
CA ALA A 213 19.62 -22.46 1.34
C ALA A 213 18.12 -22.78 1.36
N ALA A 214 17.40 -22.25 2.35
CA ALA A 214 15.97 -22.43 2.49
C ALA A 214 15.18 -21.90 1.29
N VAL A 215 15.46 -20.67 0.86
CA VAL A 215 14.77 -20.03 -0.28
C VAL A 215 15.10 -20.75 -1.59
N ASN A 216 16.38 -21.06 -1.84
CA ASN A 216 16.77 -21.70 -3.09
C ASN A 216 16.18 -23.11 -3.24
N LYS A 217 15.97 -23.83 -2.13
CA LYS A 217 15.43 -25.19 -2.13
C LYS A 217 13.91 -25.24 -2.35
N ARG A 218 13.17 -24.26 -1.81
CA ARG A 218 11.71 -24.35 -1.65
C ARG A 218 10.90 -23.59 -2.67
N PHE A 219 11.41 -22.48 -3.17
CA PHE A 219 10.70 -21.64 -4.16
C PHE A 219 11.02 -22.12 -5.57
N ASP A 220 10.47 -23.24 -5.96
CA ASP A 220 10.82 -23.97 -7.19
C ASP A 220 9.65 -24.08 -8.17
N ARG A 221 8.54 -23.32 -7.94
CA ARG A 221 7.39 -23.35 -8.84
C ARG A 221 7.82 -23.05 -10.27
N ARG A 222 7.47 -23.96 -11.16
CA ARG A 222 7.67 -23.80 -12.60
C ARG A 222 6.35 -23.35 -13.23
N GLY A 223 6.41 -22.27 -13.97
CA GLY A 223 5.29 -21.75 -14.75
C GLY A 223 5.79 -21.29 -16.09
N ARG A 224 4.87 -20.93 -16.97
CA ARG A 224 5.21 -20.46 -18.33
C ARG A 224 5.77 -19.03 -18.31
N GLY A 225 5.39 -18.26 -17.29
CA GLY A 225 5.57 -16.82 -17.33
C GLY A 225 4.75 -16.17 -18.46
N ASP A 226 4.71 -14.88 -18.46
CA ASP A 226 4.22 -14.13 -19.60
C ASP A 226 5.05 -12.86 -19.82
N SER A 227 4.88 -12.24 -20.97
CA SER A 227 5.47 -10.97 -21.33
C SER A 227 4.50 -9.80 -21.15
N TYR A 228 3.35 -10.03 -20.49
CA TYR A 228 2.37 -8.97 -20.31
C TYR A 228 2.93 -7.86 -19.42
N VAL A 229 3.01 -6.69 -19.99
CA VAL A 229 3.33 -5.45 -19.29
C VAL A 229 2.03 -4.63 -19.24
N PRO A 230 1.56 -4.21 -18.07
CA PRO A 230 0.38 -3.35 -17.98
C PRO A 230 0.55 -2.09 -18.83
N GLN A 231 -0.55 -1.63 -19.41
CA GLN A 231 -0.55 -0.31 -20.05
C GLN A 231 -0.17 0.74 -19.02
N LYS A 232 0.53 1.79 -19.47
CA LYS A 232 0.83 2.94 -18.61
C LYS A 232 -0.48 3.54 -18.11
N ASN A 233 -0.51 3.80 -16.82
CA ASN A 233 -1.65 4.45 -16.20
C ASN A 233 -1.69 5.92 -16.56
N GLN A 234 -2.87 6.42 -16.83
CA GLN A 234 -3.10 7.82 -17.14
C GLN A 234 -4.02 8.42 -16.10
N LEU A 235 -3.61 9.53 -15.52
CA LEU A 235 -4.47 10.34 -14.69
C LEU A 235 -5.49 11.08 -15.57
N ILE A 236 -6.65 11.37 -15.00
CA ILE A 236 -7.62 12.29 -15.63
C ILE A 236 -6.95 13.60 -16.06
N LYS A 237 -7.43 14.17 -17.16
CA LYS A 237 -6.91 15.43 -17.73
C LYS A 237 -7.77 16.62 -17.39
N GLU A 238 -8.99 16.38 -16.97
CA GLU A 238 -10.01 17.39 -16.68
C GLU A 238 -10.63 17.12 -15.32
N LYS A 239 -11.23 18.15 -14.75
CA LYS A 239 -11.97 18.06 -13.50
C LYS A 239 -13.11 17.04 -13.62
N CYS A 240 -13.20 16.11 -12.68
CA CYS A 240 -14.17 15.03 -12.70
C CYS A 240 -14.77 14.79 -11.31
N PHE A 241 -16.07 14.48 -11.28
CA PHE A 241 -16.83 14.34 -10.05
C PHE A 241 -17.73 13.11 -10.11
N ARG A 242 -17.76 12.33 -9.02
CA ARG A 242 -18.68 11.20 -8.85
C ARG A 242 -19.31 11.22 -7.46
N ALA A 243 -20.64 11.16 -7.41
CA ALA A 243 -21.41 11.02 -6.20
C ALA A 243 -22.04 9.62 -6.13
N VAL A 244 -22.00 9.02 -4.95
CA VAL A 244 -22.64 7.74 -4.63
C VAL A 244 -23.63 8.00 -3.49
N GLU A 245 -24.92 7.84 -3.78
CA GLU A 245 -25.97 8.01 -2.77
C GLU A 245 -26.00 6.81 -1.84
N LYS A 246 -25.84 7.07 -0.56
CA LYS A 246 -26.03 6.08 0.53
C LYS A 246 -26.86 6.72 1.65
N ASP A 247 -27.80 5.96 2.21
CA ASP A 247 -28.65 6.44 3.32
C ASP A 247 -27.93 6.31 4.66
N ILE A 248 -26.91 7.15 4.86
CA ILE A 248 -26.05 7.21 6.04
C ILE A 248 -26.01 8.65 6.59
N GLU A 249 -25.61 8.82 7.85
CA GLU A 249 -25.60 10.14 8.50
C GLU A 249 -24.46 11.05 8.05
N GLN A 250 -23.33 10.44 7.69
CA GLN A 250 -22.14 11.19 7.25
C GLN A 250 -22.03 11.23 5.72
N VAL A 251 -21.35 12.24 5.25
CA VAL A 251 -20.87 12.35 3.87
C VAL A 251 -19.36 12.22 3.88
N HIS A 252 -18.86 11.26 3.14
CA HIS A 252 -17.44 10.99 2.95
C HIS A 252 -16.97 11.68 1.67
N ILE A 253 -15.99 12.54 1.81
CA ILE A 253 -15.51 13.44 0.76
C ILE A 253 -14.06 13.08 0.47
N CYS A 254 -13.75 12.71 -0.77
CA CYS A 254 -12.39 12.59 -1.27
C CYS A 254 -12.16 13.62 -2.38
N LEU A 255 -11.12 14.44 -2.24
CA LEU A 255 -10.60 15.29 -3.32
C LEU A 255 -9.24 14.72 -3.72
N GLY A 256 -9.11 14.37 -4.99
CA GLY A 256 -7.89 13.78 -5.55
C GLY A 256 -7.21 14.72 -6.54
N PHE A 257 -5.91 14.79 -6.47
CA PHE A 257 -5.06 15.62 -7.29
C PHE A 257 -3.94 14.79 -7.93
N PRO A 258 -3.28 15.27 -9.01
CA PRO A 258 -2.09 14.63 -9.52
C PRO A 258 -1.01 14.44 -8.44
N GLY A 259 -0.30 13.31 -8.49
CA GLY A 259 0.84 12.99 -7.65
C GLY A 259 2.02 12.52 -8.48
N PHE A 260 2.99 11.91 -7.82
CA PHE A 260 4.24 11.49 -8.46
C PHE A 260 4.44 9.98 -8.32
N PRO A 261 5.15 9.34 -9.27
CA PRO A 261 5.65 7.98 -9.10
C PRO A 261 6.51 7.84 -7.84
N GLY A 262 6.54 6.63 -7.26
CA GLY A 262 7.14 6.39 -5.94
C GLY A 262 8.66 6.62 -5.84
N ASP A 263 9.36 6.70 -6.96
CA ASP A 263 10.83 6.74 -7.01
C ASP A 263 11.40 8.09 -7.44
N THR A 264 10.59 9.15 -7.41
CA THR A 264 11.00 10.49 -7.83
C THR A 264 11.42 11.37 -6.65
N GLU A 265 12.25 12.38 -6.90
CA GLU A 265 12.65 13.35 -5.87
C GLU A 265 11.45 14.20 -5.42
N GLU A 266 10.54 14.47 -6.34
CA GLU A 266 9.29 15.18 -6.06
C GLU A 266 8.42 14.48 -5.03
N GLN A 267 8.51 13.15 -4.94
CA GLN A 267 7.78 12.39 -3.91
C GLN A 267 8.20 12.78 -2.50
N PHE A 268 9.49 13.06 -2.25
CA PHE A 268 9.95 13.50 -0.93
C PHE A 268 9.45 14.91 -0.59
N ALA A 269 9.42 15.80 -1.58
CA ALA A 269 8.82 17.13 -1.41
C ALA A 269 7.31 17.04 -1.15
N LEU A 270 6.61 16.11 -1.84
CA LEU A 270 5.19 15.86 -1.63
C LEU A 270 4.90 15.29 -0.22
N LEU A 271 5.75 14.45 0.32
CA LEU A 271 5.61 13.96 1.70
C LEU A 271 5.72 15.12 2.72
N VAL A 272 6.60 16.08 2.49
CA VAL A 272 6.72 17.29 3.34
C VAL A 272 5.47 18.16 3.21
N LEU A 273 5.00 18.42 1.99
CA LEU A 273 3.76 19.16 1.73
C LEU A 273 2.55 18.48 2.38
N ASN A 274 2.43 17.16 2.20
CA ASN A 274 1.37 16.36 2.81
C ASN A 274 1.33 16.52 4.32
N ASN A 275 2.48 16.41 4.98
CA ASN A 275 2.56 16.51 6.43
C ASN A 275 2.09 17.88 6.94
N ALA A 276 2.41 18.95 6.22
CA ALA A 276 1.95 20.31 6.54
C ALA A 276 0.45 20.50 6.28
N LEU A 277 -0.09 19.89 5.19
CA LEU A 277 -1.45 20.13 4.76
C LEU A 277 -2.48 19.27 5.51
N GLY A 278 -2.27 17.95 5.60
CA GLY A 278 -3.24 17.04 6.21
C GLY A 278 -2.66 15.76 6.84
N GLY A 279 -1.34 15.57 6.82
CA GLY A 279 -0.68 14.34 7.28
C GLY A 279 -0.41 14.25 8.78
N SER A 280 -0.83 15.23 9.58
CA SER A 280 -0.58 15.28 11.03
C SER A 280 -1.67 16.03 11.79
N MET A 281 -1.73 15.85 13.11
CA MET A 281 -2.66 16.60 13.96
C MET A 281 -2.36 18.11 13.98
N SER A 282 -1.14 18.53 13.67
CA SER A 282 -0.77 19.94 13.54
C SER A 282 -0.85 20.49 12.12
N SER A 283 -1.42 19.73 11.19
CA SER A 283 -1.61 20.11 9.80
C SER A 283 -2.77 21.11 9.63
N ARG A 284 -2.74 21.85 8.53
CA ARG A 284 -3.75 22.90 8.26
C ARG A 284 -5.18 22.39 8.24
N LEU A 285 -5.43 21.29 7.51
CA LEU A 285 -6.78 20.71 7.42
C LEU A 285 -7.29 20.25 8.78
N PHE A 286 -6.45 19.57 9.56
CA PHE A 286 -6.84 19.12 10.89
C PHE A 286 -7.17 20.30 11.81
N GLN A 287 -6.30 21.30 11.87
CA GLN A 287 -6.49 22.47 12.72
C GLN A 287 -7.72 23.29 12.28
N LYS A 288 -7.89 23.54 10.98
CA LYS A 288 -8.99 24.37 10.49
C LYS A 288 -10.35 23.67 10.59
N ILE A 289 -10.45 22.46 10.08
CA ILE A 289 -11.75 21.79 9.88
C ILE A 289 -12.21 21.09 11.17
N ARG A 290 -11.29 20.42 11.87
CA ARG A 290 -11.62 19.67 13.07
C ARG A 290 -11.52 20.52 14.33
N GLU A 291 -10.39 21.17 14.59
CA GLU A 291 -10.15 21.88 15.87
C GLU A 291 -10.87 23.25 15.92
N GLU A 292 -10.74 24.09 14.88
CA GLU A 292 -11.35 25.43 14.90
C GLU A 292 -12.85 25.39 14.63
N HIS A 293 -13.29 24.57 13.68
CA HIS A 293 -14.68 24.58 13.22
C HIS A 293 -15.51 23.40 13.71
N GLY A 294 -14.90 22.31 14.19
CA GLY A 294 -15.59 21.13 14.69
C GLY A 294 -16.49 20.44 13.63
N MET A 295 -16.14 20.56 12.32
CA MET A 295 -17.00 20.12 11.23
C MET A 295 -16.75 18.71 10.74
N ALA A 296 -15.58 18.13 11.05
CA ALA A 296 -15.25 16.77 10.69
C ALA A 296 -14.50 16.09 11.84
N TYR A 297 -14.83 14.83 12.14
CA TYR A 297 -14.06 14.04 13.09
C TYR A 297 -12.79 13.50 12.45
N SER A 298 -12.91 12.99 11.23
CA SER A 298 -11.79 12.52 10.43
C SER A 298 -11.53 13.49 9.29
N VAL A 299 -10.33 14.05 9.25
CA VAL A 299 -9.83 14.87 8.14
C VAL A 299 -8.33 14.67 8.01
N TYR A 300 -7.87 14.30 6.82
CA TYR A 300 -6.47 14.02 6.56
C TYR A 300 -6.13 14.14 5.07
N SER A 301 -4.84 14.08 4.75
CA SER A 301 -4.36 13.93 3.37
C SER A 301 -3.25 12.89 3.31
N TYR A 302 -3.09 12.27 2.14
CA TYR A 302 -2.03 11.31 1.89
C TYR A 302 -1.71 11.21 0.40
N PRO A 303 -0.44 11.00 0.03
CA PRO A 303 -0.04 10.65 -1.32
C PRO A 303 -0.12 9.14 -1.53
N THR A 304 -0.65 8.73 -2.68
CA THR A 304 -0.58 7.36 -3.18
C THR A 304 0.36 7.34 -4.39
N SER A 305 1.35 6.44 -4.36
CA SER A 305 2.35 6.34 -5.41
C SER A 305 2.47 4.93 -5.93
N TYR A 306 2.45 4.81 -7.26
CA TYR A 306 2.66 3.59 -8.01
C TYR A 306 3.97 3.65 -8.79
N SER A 307 4.27 2.63 -9.56
CA SER A 307 5.52 2.55 -10.32
C SER A 307 5.65 3.61 -11.42
N ASP A 308 4.55 4.00 -12.06
CA ASP A 308 4.53 4.92 -13.20
C ASP A 308 3.75 6.21 -12.97
N THR A 309 3.04 6.33 -11.83
CA THR A 309 2.14 7.44 -11.53
C THR A 309 1.88 7.58 -10.03
N GLY A 310 1.08 8.56 -9.65
CA GLY A 310 0.58 8.75 -8.30
C GLY A 310 -0.52 9.80 -8.25
N TYR A 311 -1.23 9.86 -7.12
CA TYR A 311 -2.19 10.91 -6.83
C TYR A 311 -2.09 11.34 -5.37
N PHE A 312 -2.65 12.49 -5.08
CA PHE A 312 -2.66 13.08 -3.75
C PHE A 312 -4.12 13.26 -3.31
N THR A 313 -4.48 12.69 -2.18
CA THR A 313 -5.85 12.68 -1.66
C THR A 313 -5.98 13.59 -0.46
N LEU A 314 -7.07 14.36 -0.42
CA LEU A 314 -7.61 14.98 0.77
C LEU A 314 -8.93 14.30 1.10
N TYR A 315 -9.12 13.90 2.36
CA TYR A 315 -10.32 13.23 2.83
C TYR A 315 -10.94 13.97 4.00
N ALA A 316 -12.29 13.96 4.07
CA ALA A 316 -13.04 14.39 5.24
C ALA A 316 -14.35 13.60 5.38
N GLY A 317 -14.64 13.12 6.61
CA GLY A 317 -15.94 12.57 7.00
C GLY A 317 -16.73 13.61 7.81
N THR A 318 -17.90 14.00 7.33
CA THR A 318 -18.68 15.12 7.92
C THR A 318 -20.18 14.89 7.86
N GLY A 319 -20.95 15.63 8.63
CA GLY A 319 -22.41 15.61 8.55
C GLY A 319 -22.93 16.22 7.25
N GLU A 320 -24.07 15.70 6.72
CA GLU A 320 -24.69 16.15 5.46
C GLU A 320 -24.80 17.69 5.35
N LYS A 321 -25.23 18.36 6.42
CA LYS A 321 -25.44 19.82 6.43
C LYS A 321 -24.16 20.63 6.33
N GLN A 322 -23.02 20.02 6.67
CA GLN A 322 -21.71 20.67 6.72
C GLN A 322 -20.85 20.37 5.47
N ALA A 323 -21.23 19.35 4.68
CA ALA A 323 -20.43 18.85 3.56
C ALA A 323 -19.96 19.95 2.60
N ALA A 324 -20.87 20.82 2.14
CA ALA A 324 -20.52 21.93 1.26
C ALA A 324 -19.50 22.88 1.91
N LYS A 325 -19.66 23.20 3.20
CA LYS A 325 -18.75 24.07 3.93
C LYS A 325 -17.38 23.43 4.14
N VAL A 326 -17.33 22.11 4.38
CA VAL A 326 -16.06 21.37 4.52
C VAL A 326 -15.30 21.38 3.18
N VAL A 327 -15.97 21.13 2.06
CA VAL A 327 -15.34 21.25 0.73
C VAL A 327 -14.79 22.67 0.49
N GLU A 328 -15.57 23.70 0.82
CA GLU A 328 -15.11 25.09 0.71
C GLU A 328 -13.86 25.36 1.55
N LEU A 329 -13.80 24.85 2.78
CA LEU A 329 -12.63 25.00 3.66
C LEU A 329 -11.42 24.26 3.12
N MET A 330 -11.60 23.02 2.61
CA MET A 330 -10.52 22.27 1.97
C MET A 330 -9.93 23.02 0.78
N LEU A 331 -10.79 23.55 -0.09
CA LEU A 331 -10.37 24.34 -1.26
C LEU A 331 -9.69 25.65 -0.88
N ARG A 332 -10.17 26.33 0.15
CA ARG A 332 -9.52 27.55 0.68
C ARG A 332 -8.10 27.27 1.19
N GLU A 333 -7.89 26.15 1.88
CA GLU A 333 -6.54 25.77 2.32
C GLU A 333 -5.63 25.42 1.13
N ILE A 334 -6.17 24.78 0.10
CA ILE A 334 -5.46 24.55 -1.18
C ILE A 334 -5.06 25.89 -1.80
N ASP A 335 -5.99 26.85 -1.92
CA ASP A 335 -5.70 28.16 -2.50
C ASP A 335 -4.68 28.96 -1.67
N SER A 336 -4.77 28.87 -0.34
CA SER A 336 -3.77 29.47 0.54
C SER A 336 -2.38 28.89 0.29
N VAL A 337 -2.27 27.56 0.17
CA VAL A 337 -1.00 26.88 -0.12
C VAL A 337 -0.51 27.22 -1.55
N LYS A 338 -1.40 27.28 -2.53
CA LYS A 338 -1.02 27.70 -3.91
C LYS A 338 -0.46 29.12 -3.94
N LYS A 339 -1.04 30.02 -3.18
CA LYS A 339 -0.68 31.43 -3.15
C LYS A 339 0.58 31.71 -2.33
N ASP A 340 0.62 31.19 -1.10
CA ASP A 340 1.59 31.60 -0.08
C ASP A 340 2.61 30.50 0.25
N GLY A 341 2.42 29.26 -0.23
CA GLY A 341 3.21 28.09 0.13
C GLY A 341 2.95 27.60 1.55
N ILE A 342 3.90 26.83 2.09
CA ILE A 342 3.94 26.44 3.50
C ILE A 342 4.92 27.35 4.26
N THR A 343 4.69 27.57 5.55
CA THR A 343 5.59 28.39 6.35
C THR A 343 6.91 27.68 6.68
N LYS A 344 7.92 28.43 7.12
CA LYS A 344 9.20 27.86 7.54
C LYS A 344 9.04 26.90 8.73
N GLU A 345 8.12 27.20 9.62
CA GLU A 345 7.80 26.40 10.80
C GLU A 345 7.12 25.09 10.40
N GLU A 346 6.13 25.13 9.48
CA GLU A 346 5.47 23.95 8.93
C GLU A 346 6.48 23.05 8.21
N PHE A 347 7.35 23.64 7.39
CA PHE A 347 8.40 22.92 6.67
C PHE A 347 9.36 22.21 7.62
N ALA A 348 9.91 22.92 8.62
CA ALA A 348 10.86 22.35 9.56
C ALA A 348 10.23 21.22 10.39
N ARG A 349 8.99 21.43 10.87
CA ARG A 349 8.22 20.44 11.63
C ARG A 349 7.94 19.20 10.78
N SER A 350 7.49 19.37 9.54
CA SER A 350 7.18 18.26 8.63
C SER A 350 8.40 17.39 8.33
N LYS A 351 9.55 17.99 8.03
CA LYS A 351 10.80 17.25 7.85
C LYS A 351 11.23 16.47 9.08
N GLN A 352 11.16 17.09 10.23
CA GLN A 352 11.55 16.44 11.50
C GLN A 352 10.62 15.27 11.81
N GLN A 353 9.32 15.42 11.59
CA GLN A 353 8.35 14.36 11.82
C GLN A 353 8.53 13.19 10.85
N LEU A 354 8.74 13.45 9.55
CA LEU A 354 9.02 12.41 8.57
C LEU A 354 10.28 11.62 8.91
N LYS A 355 11.36 12.30 9.28
CA LYS A 355 12.59 11.66 9.74
C LYS A 355 12.37 10.84 11.01
N GLY A 356 11.65 11.39 11.99
CA GLY A 356 11.33 10.70 13.24
C GLY A 356 10.50 9.44 13.00
N ASN A 357 9.43 9.53 12.22
CA ASN A 357 8.57 8.38 11.88
C ASN A 357 9.36 7.28 11.15
N TYR A 358 10.23 7.65 10.21
CA TYR A 358 11.09 6.70 9.54
C TYR A 358 12.01 5.97 10.51
N LEU A 359 12.75 6.72 11.34
CA LEU A 359 13.69 6.13 12.31
C LEU A 359 13.00 5.20 13.31
N LEU A 360 11.85 5.60 13.85
CA LEU A 360 11.03 4.76 14.73
C LEU A 360 10.53 3.48 14.00
N GLY A 361 10.21 3.59 12.72
CA GLY A 361 9.82 2.44 11.89
C GLY A 361 10.94 1.40 11.72
N LEU A 362 12.21 1.80 11.83
CA LEU A 362 13.36 0.88 11.74
C LEU A 362 13.49 -0.07 12.94
N GLU A 363 12.78 0.18 14.03
CA GLU A 363 12.73 -0.71 15.19
C GLU A 363 11.86 -1.95 14.99
N SER A 364 11.27 -2.12 13.81
CA SER A 364 10.41 -3.25 13.46
C SER A 364 11.02 -4.10 12.34
N THR A 365 11.22 -5.41 12.62
CA THR A 365 11.67 -6.37 11.61
C THR A 365 10.66 -6.48 10.46
N ALA A 366 9.35 -6.39 10.75
CA ALA A 366 8.29 -6.43 9.73
C ALA A 366 8.34 -5.20 8.81
N SER A 367 8.44 -3.99 9.39
CA SER A 367 8.57 -2.75 8.61
C SER A 367 9.82 -2.79 7.73
N ARG A 368 10.93 -3.32 8.27
CA ARG A 368 12.18 -3.43 7.53
C ARG A 368 12.08 -4.42 6.37
N SER A 369 11.58 -5.63 6.61
CA SER A 369 11.36 -6.64 5.57
C SER A 369 10.43 -6.08 4.46
N SER A 370 9.34 -5.42 4.85
CA SER A 370 8.40 -4.79 3.91
C SER A 370 9.04 -3.68 3.07
N SER A 371 9.86 -2.82 3.68
CA SER A 371 10.59 -1.76 2.97
C SER A 371 11.57 -2.33 1.94
N LEU A 372 12.34 -3.36 2.33
CA LEU A 372 13.27 -4.04 1.44
C LEU A 372 12.56 -4.71 0.26
N GLY A 373 11.49 -5.46 0.52
CA GLY A 373 10.75 -6.20 -0.50
C GLY A 373 10.08 -5.28 -1.52
N ARG A 374 9.41 -4.23 -1.05
CA ARG A 374 8.82 -3.21 -1.94
C ARG A 374 9.87 -2.47 -2.75
N GLY A 375 11.00 -2.14 -2.13
CA GLY A 375 12.12 -1.51 -2.84
C GLY A 375 12.68 -2.39 -3.94
N GLU A 376 12.89 -3.70 -3.66
CA GLU A 376 13.37 -4.66 -4.65
C GLU A 376 12.37 -4.88 -5.79
N LEU A 377 11.08 -4.97 -5.47
CA LEU A 377 10.03 -5.14 -6.47
C LEU A 377 9.98 -3.95 -7.45
N ARG A 378 10.19 -2.72 -6.94
CA ARG A 378 10.26 -1.49 -7.74
C ARG A 378 11.64 -1.27 -8.40
N GLY A 379 12.63 -2.13 -8.10
CA GLY A 379 13.99 -2.01 -8.63
C GLY A 379 14.84 -0.94 -7.94
N ARG A 380 14.38 -0.34 -6.84
CA ARG A 380 15.07 0.74 -6.14
C ARG A 380 15.04 0.56 -4.62
N ILE A 381 16.22 0.35 -4.06
CA ILE A 381 16.43 0.16 -2.63
C ILE A 381 17.23 1.35 -2.12
N TYR A 382 16.79 1.93 -1.02
CA TYR A 382 17.52 2.97 -0.31
C TYR A 382 18.12 2.40 0.98
N THR A 383 19.36 2.78 1.27
CA THR A 383 19.90 2.61 2.62
C THR A 383 19.22 3.60 3.58
N ASP A 384 19.34 3.33 4.88
CA ASP A 384 18.75 4.21 5.89
C ASP A 384 19.36 5.62 5.80
N GLU A 385 20.67 5.70 5.60
CA GLU A 385 21.40 6.95 5.44
C GLU A 385 20.98 7.69 4.16
N GLU A 386 20.73 6.96 3.08
CA GLU A 386 20.28 7.54 1.81
C GLU A 386 18.87 8.13 1.95
N LEU A 387 17.95 7.41 2.57
CA LEU A 387 16.58 7.88 2.75
C LEU A 387 16.53 9.10 3.69
N ILE A 388 17.30 9.07 4.80
CA ILE A 388 17.42 10.22 5.70
C ILE A 388 17.98 11.43 4.94
N ARG A 389 19.04 11.24 4.14
CA ARG A 389 19.65 12.30 3.33
C ARG A 389 18.66 12.89 2.33
N ARG A 390 17.79 12.07 1.71
CA ARG A 390 16.75 12.55 0.81
C ARG A 390 15.71 13.39 1.54
N ILE A 391 15.24 12.94 2.70
CA ILE A 391 14.31 13.73 3.53
C ILE A 391 14.98 15.04 3.95
N GLU A 392 16.23 15.00 4.40
CA GLU A 392 17.00 16.20 4.80
C GLU A 392 17.33 17.11 3.62
N GLY A 393 17.49 16.54 2.43
CA GLY A 393 17.76 17.25 1.18
C GLY A 393 16.56 18.02 0.61
N VAL A 394 15.32 17.73 1.05
CA VAL A 394 14.17 18.53 0.64
C VAL A 394 14.35 20.00 1.05
N THR A 395 14.15 20.91 0.11
CA THR A 395 14.24 22.36 0.31
C THR A 395 12.86 23.02 0.25
N MET A 396 12.74 24.23 0.77
CA MET A 396 11.50 25.02 0.60
C MET A 396 11.19 25.25 -0.88
N GLU A 397 12.21 25.47 -1.68
CA GLU A 397 12.09 25.65 -3.13
C GLU A 397 11.52 24.41 -3.80
N SER A 398 12.05 23.21 -3.51
CA SER A 398 11.52 21.96 -4.06
C SER A 398 10.06 21.70 -3.66
N VAL A 399 9.64 22.10 -2.46
CA VAL A 399 8.22 22.04 -2.06
C VAL A 399 7.39 23.07 -2.84
N GLN A 400 7.89 24.29 -3.00
CA GLN A 400 7.21 25.32 -3.76
C GLN A 400 7.01 24.95 -5.24
N ASP A 401 8.00 24.29 -5.83
CA ASP A 401 7.98 23.87 -7.25
C ASP A 401 6.92 22.79 -7.54
N ILE A 402 6.61 21.93 -6.56
CA ILE A 402 5.61 20.89 -6.77
C ILE A 402 4.17 21.37 -6.52
N ILE A 403 3.95 22.43 -5.75
CA ILE A 403 2.61 22.93 -5.39
C ILE A 403 1.71 23.10 -6.62
N PRO A 404 2.08 23.86 -7.66
CA PRO A 404 1.22 24.06 -8.83
C PRO A 404 1.01 22.78 -9.66
N ARG A 405 1.89 21.80 -9.54
CA ARG A 405 1.80 20.51 -10.25
C ARG A 405 0.89 19.53 -9.54
N VAL A 406 0.88 19.56 -8.20
CA VAL A 406 0.08 18.67 -7.36
C VAL A 406 -1.30 19.29 -7.10
N LEU A 407 -1.38 20.53 -6.63
CA LEU A 407 -2.64 21.18 -6.29
C LEU A 407 -3.28 21.85 -7.52
N ASP A 408 -3.28 21.13 -8.64
CA ASP A 408 -3.89 21.56 -9.90
C ASP A 408 -5.40 21.30 -9.86
N THR A 409 -6.17 22.35 -9.57
CA THR A 409 -7.63 22.28 -9.45
C THR A 409 -8.33 22.00 -10.77
N GLU A 410 -7.69 22.27 -11.93
CA GLU A 410 -8.26 21.92 -13.24
C GLU A 410 -8.23 20.41 -13.52
N ARG A 411 -7.42 19.69 -12.77
CA ARG A 411 -7.27 18.22 -12.85
C ARG A 411 -7.69 17.53 -11.56
N MET A 412 -8.56 18.17 -10.79
CA MET A 412 -9.06 17.65 -9.54
C MET A 412 -10.15 16.60 -9.78
N ALA A 413 -10.06 15.47 -9.07
CA ALA A 413 -11.11 14.47 -8.99
C ALA A 413 -11.89 14.62 -7.69
N GLY A 414 -13.20 14.38 -7.71
CA GLY A 414 -14.05 14.34 -6.52
C GLY A 414 -14.80 13.02 -6.41
N ALA A 415 -14.79 12.41 -5.23
CA ALA A 415 -15.67 11.29 -4.89
C ALA A 415 -16.41 11.62 -3.60
N PHE A 416 -17.73 11.45 -3.62
CA PHE A 416 -18.62 11.79 -2.51
C PHE A 416 -19.55 10.62 -2.25
N VAL A 417 -19.59 10.14 -1.01
CA VAL A 417 -20.44 9.01 -0.60
C VAL A 417 -21.29 9.41 0.59
N GLY A 418 -22.60 9.19 0.51
CA GLY A 418 -23.54 9.55 1.58
C GLY A 418 -24.83 10.14 1.02
N ARG A 419 -25.60 10.87 1.86
CA ARG A 419 -26.79 11.59 1.42
C ARG A 419 -26.43 12.83 0.63
N VAL A 420 -26.01 12.63 -0.61
CA VAL A 420 -25.48 13.69 -1.49
C VAL A 420 -26.52 14.28 -2.42
N ASN A 421 -27.60 13.57 -2.79
CA ASN A 421 -28.60 14.01 -3.78
C ASN A 421 -29.22 15.37 -3.50
N LYS A 422 -29.54 15.66 -2.23
CA LYS A 422 -30.11 16.95 -1.83
C LYS A 422 -29.12 18.11 -1.86
N ARG A 423 -27.83 17.84 -1.78
CA ARG A 423 -26.73 18.79 -1.71
C ARG A 423 -25.80 18.70 -2.92
N GLU A 424 -26.04 17.75 -3.81
CA GLU A 424 -25.20 17.51 -4.99
C GLU A 424 -24.99 18.78 -5.79
N THR A 425 -26.06 19.53 -6.05
CA THR A 425 -25.98 20.80 -6.80
C THR A 425 -25.08 21.83 -6.09
N GLU A 426 -25.14 21.91 -4.75
CA GLU A 426 -24.33 22.88 -4.00
C GLU A 426 -22.86 22.45 -3.94
N VAL A 427 -22.59 21.20 -3.60
CA VAL A 427 -21.23 20.62 -3.54
C VAL A 427 -20.60 20.61 -4.92
N LYS A 428 -21.35 20.18 -5.94
CA LYS A 428 -20.91 20.15 -7.33
C LYS A 428 -20.57 21.56 -7.83
N ARG A 429 -21.41 22.56 -7.53
CA ARG A 429 -21.12 23.94 -7.88
C ARG A 429 -19.82 24.44 -7.25
N ILE A 430 -19.59 24.18 -5.96
CA ILE A 430 -18.35 24.57 -5.27
C ILE A 430 -17.15 23.87 -5.92
N PHE A 431 -17.27 22.57 -6.18
CA PHE A 431 -16.23 21.80 -6.83
C PHE A 431 -15.92 22.29 -8.26
N GLU A 432 -16.94 22.64 -9.05
CA GLU A 432 -16.78 23.11 -10.43
C GLU A 432 -16.23 24.55 -10.50
N THR A 433 -16.48 25.38 -9.49
CA THR A 433 -16.02 26.79 -9.46
C THR A 433 -14.65 26.96 -8.83
N ALA A 434 -14.07 25.94 -8.22
CA ALA A 434 -12.73 25.93 -7.67
C ALA A 434 -11.70 25.74 -8.80
#